data_7e5515d9986dfe34a13580b0bdab5fe4
#
_entry.id   7e5515d9986dfe34a13580b0bdab5fe4
#
_cell.length_a   1.000
_cell.length_b   1.000
_cell.length_c   1.000
_cell.angle_alpha   90.00
_cell.angle_beta   90.00
_cell.angle_gamma   90.00
#
_symmetry.space_group_name_H-M   'P 1'
#
loop_
_entity.id
_entity.type
_entity.pdbx_description
1 polymer ?
#
loop_
_entity_poly.entity_id
_entity_poly.type
_entity_poly.pdbx_seq_one_letter_code
_entity_poly.pdbx_strand_id
1 'polypeptide(L)'
;MKITPVKGTNDYLPNEVEIRDYLQNEILKVYVANGFEHITTPIIEDIENLDKSDGGENLNLIFKIMKRGDKLEKAVSSLQENPKTGTACENEIADMGLRYDLTLPLSRYFANNKDKLTLPMKCIQMDRVYRAERPQKGRLREFVQCDIDIIGSDSRDSEVELILITTKALKAIGMKNFKVKVNDRRLLRAFLMDCGFEESQLDSVCITFDKMDKIGLEAVSYTHLRAHETAANL
;
A
#
# COMPACT_ATOMS: atom_id res chain seq x y z
N MET A 1 30.12 -16.81 -6.02
CA MET A 1 28.70 -16.57 -6.36
C MET A 1 27.91 -16.48 -5.06
N LYS A 2 27.04 -15.46 -4.88
CA LYS A 2 26.17 -15.33 -3.71
C LYS A 2 25.00 -16.30 -3.89
N ILE A 3 24.81 -17.23 -2.95
CA ILE A 3 23.78 -18.30 -3.04
C ILE A 3 22.49 -17.97 -2.29
N THR A 4 22.43 -16.83 -1.63
CA THR A 4 21.24 -16.37 -0.90
C THR A 4 20.42 -15.40 -1.75
N PRO A 5 19.08 -15.41 -1.64
CA PRO A 5 18.23 -14.42 -2.32
C PRO A 5 18.55 -12.99 -1.86
N VAL A 6 17.99 -12.02 -2.55
CA VAL A 6 18.10 -10.60 -2.16
C VAL A 6 17.49 -10.41 -0.78
N LYS A 7 18.13 -9.61 0.06
CA LYS A 7 17.64 -9.36 1.42
C LYS A 7 16.21 -8.82 1.40
N GLY A 8 15.31 -9.49 2.09
CA GLY A 8 13.88 -9.16 2.13
C GLY A 8 13.03 -9.85 1.07
N THR A 9 13.61 -10.82 0.33
CA THR A 9 12.88 -11.76 -0.50
C THR A 9 13.12 -13.19 -0.01
N ASN A 10 12.25 -14.13 -0.36
CA ASN A 10 12.34 -15.51 0.09
C ASN A 10 12.16 -16.47 -1.08
N ASP A 11 12.93 -17.58 -1.05
CA ASP A 11 12.57 -18.79 -1.77
C ASP A 11 11.54 -19.56 -0.93
N TYR A 12 10.63 -20.25 -1.59
CA TYR A 12 9.62 -21.10 -0.94
C TYR A 12 9.79 -22.53 -1.40
N LEU A 13 9.84 -23.47 -0.46
CA LEU A 13 9.90 -24.90 -0.74
C LEU A 13 8.53 -25.41 -1.24
N PRO A 14 8.48 -26.58 -1.93
CA PRO A 14 7.24 -27.09 -2.51
C PRO A 14 6.05 -27.16 -1.54
N ASN A 15 6.28 -27.62 -0.32
CA ASN A 15 5.25 -27.69 0.73
C ASN A 15 4.75 -26.30 1.17
N GLU A 16 5.62 -25.30 1.19
CA GLU A 16 5.25 -23.91 1.52
C GLU A 16 4.44 -23.30 0.38
N VAL A 17 4.80 -23.60 -0.88
CA VAL A 17 4.04 -23.14 -2.07
C VAL A 17 2.64 -23.77 -2.05
N GLU A 18 2.52 -25.07 -1.77
CA GLU A 18 1.23 -25.77 -1.70
C GLU A 18 0.29 -25.13 -0.66
N ILE A 19 0.79 -24.78 0.52
CA ILE A 19 0.01 -24.08 1.55
C ILE A 19 -0.41 -22.68 1.07
N ARG A 20 0.50 -21.95 0.44
CA ARG A 20 0.22 -20.60 -0.08
C ARG A 20 -0.85 -20.63 -1.16
N ASP A 21 -0.74 -21.55 -2.10
CA ASP A 21 -1.70 -21.72 -3.20
C ASP A 21 -3.07 -22.14 -2.66
N TYR A 22 -3.10 -23.04 -1.69
CA TYR A 22 -4.34 -23.42 -1.00
C TYR A 22 -5.02 -22.19 -0.36
N LEU A 23 -4.30 -21.40 0.43
CA LEU A 23 -4.83 -20.23 1.10
C LEU A 23 -5.36 -19.19 0.09
N GLN A 24 -4.59 -18.91 -0.96
CA GLN A 24 -4.98 -17.97 -2.00
C GLN A 24 -6.25 -18.43 -2.74
N ASN A 25 -6.31 -19.70 -3.08
CA ASN A 25 -7.46 -20.28 -3.76
C ASN A 25 -8.73 -20.27 -2.89
N GLU A 26 -8.62 -20.57 -1.59
CA GLU A 26 -9.78 -20.51 -0.69
C GLU A 26 -10.30 -19.08 -0.52
N ILE A 27 -9.42 -18.10 -0.38
CA ILE A 27 -9.78 -16.67 -0.33
C ILE A 27 -10.49 -16.27 -1.63
N LEU A 28 -9.88 -16.57 -2.78
CA LEU A 28 -10.43 -16.24 -4.10
C LEU A 28 -11.83 -16.83 -4.31
N LYS A 29 -12.03 -18.11 -3.97
CA LYS A 29 -13.33 -18.77 -4.06
C LYS A 29 -14.42 -18.02 -3.29
N VAL A 30 -14.12 -17.56 -2.07
CA VAL A 30 -15.08 -16.83 -1.26
C VAL A 30 -15.49 -15.51 -1.93
N TYR A 31 -14.53 -14.74 -2.44
CA TYR A 31 -14.83 -13.46 -3.09
C TYR A 31 -15.59 -13.64 -4.40
N VAL A 32 -15.15 -14.57 -5.26
CA VAL A 32 -15.84 -14.86 -6.53
C VAL A 32 -17.28 -15.33 -6.29
N ALA A 33 -17.50 -16.20 -5.29
CA ALA A 33 -18.84 -16.64 -4.90
C ALA A 33 -19.76 -15.51 -4.37
N ASN A 34 -19.18 -14.37 -3.99
CA ASN A 34 -19.92 -13.18 -3.54
C ASN A 34 -19.90 -12.05 -4.59
N GLY A 35 -19.63 -12.37 -5.86
CA GLY A 35 -19.75 -11.45 -6.99
C GLY A 35 -18.55 -10.54 -7.24
N PHE A 36 -17.39 -10.85 -6.68
CA PHE A 36 -16.14 -10.16 -7.02
C PHE A 36 -15.49 -10.82 -8.24
N GLU A 37 -15.04 -10.01 -9.17
CA GLU A 37 -14.32 -10.46 -10.36
C GLU A 37 -12.80 -10.45 -10.10
N HIS A 38 -12.14 -11.55 -10.42
CA HIS A 38 -10.69 -11.63 -10.30
C HIS A 38 -10.03 -10.93 -11.46
N ILE A 39 -9.23 -9.93 -11.18
CA ILE A 39 -8.44 -9.19 -12.17
C ILE A 39 -6.95 -9.28 -11.87
N THR A 40 -6.15 -9.08 -12.89
CA THR A 40 -4.69 -8.97 -12.78
C THR A 40 -4.20 -7.72 -13.50
N THR A 41 -3.16 -7.11 -12.97
CA THR A 41 -2.51 -5.93 -13.54
C THR A 41 -1.00 -6.20 -13.69
N PRO A 42 -0.31 -5.51 -14.61
CA PRO A 42 1.14 -5.66 -14.75
C PRO A 42 1.91 -5.34 -13.46
N ILE A 43 3.02 -6.04 -13.26
CA ILE A 43 3.96 -5.78 -12.13
C ILE A 43 4.75 -4.49 -12.39
N ILE A 44 5.08 -4.24 -13.66
CA ILE A 44 5.84 -3.08 -14.09
C ILE A 44 4.87 -1.97 -14.46
N GLU A 45 5.07 -0.81 -13.88
CA GLU A 45 4.30 0.41 -14.15
C GLU A 45 5.24 1.53 -14.63
N ASP A 46 4.67 2.48 -15.36
CA ASP A 46 5.35 3.72 -15.73
C ASP A 46 5.69 4.52 -14.47
N ILE A 47 6.92 5.08 -14.43
CA ILE A 47 7.38 5.82 -13.26
C ILE A 47 6.51 7.05 -12.97
N GLU A 48 5.96 7.71 -13.98
CA GLU A 48 5.08 8.87 -13.80
C GLU A 48 3.79 8.50 -13.08
N ASN A 49 3.27 7.29 -13.31
CA ASN A 49 2.10 6.81 -12.60
C ASN A 49 2.42 6.51 -11.13
N LEU A 50 3.57 5.90 -10.87
CA LEU A 50 4.03 5.57 -9.53
C LEU A 50 4.33 6.83 -8.70
N ASP A 51 4.90 7.86 -9.31
CA ASP A 51 5.25 9.13 -8.65
C ASP A 51 4.02 9.98 -8.29
N LYS A 52 2.92 9.85 -9.02
CA LYS A 52 1.66 10.60 -8.76
C LYS A 52 0.84 10.09 -7.59
N SER A 53 1.23 8.96 -6.98
CA SER A 53 0.53 8.43 -5.84
C SER A 53 0.84 9.21 -4.57
N ASP A 54 -0.20 9.74 -3.95
CA ASP A 54 -0.30 10.36 -2.63
C ASP A 54 0.99 10.89 -1.96
N GLY A 55 1.23 12.18 -2.13
CA GLY A 55 1.98 12.98 -1.14
C GLY A 55 3.47 12.72 -0.96
N GLY A 56 4.11 11.93 -1.83
CA GLY A 56 5.58 11.81 -1.83
C GLY A 56 6.18 10.85 -0.78
N GLU A 57 5.45 10.39 0.21
CA GLU A 57 5.98 9.44 1.20
C GLU A 57 6.29 8.07 0.59
N ASN A 58 5.55 7.66 -0.43
CA ASN A 58 5.69 6.37 -1.08
C ASN A 58 6.81 6.32 -2.15
N LEU A 59 7.36 7.45 -2.57
CA LEU A 59 8.42 7.52 -3.59
C LEU A 59 9.66 6.70 -3.20
N ASN A 60 9.99 6.66 -1.92
CA ASN A 60 11.11 5.89 -1.38
C ASN A 60 10.85 4.38 -1.33
N LEU A 61 9.61 3.94 -1.56
CA LEU A 61 9.22 2.53 -1.57
C LEU A 61 9.38 1.88 -2.94
N ILE A 62 9.54 2.66 -4.01
CA ILE A 62 9.52 2.18 -5.38
C ILE A 62 10.87 1.58 -5.77
N PHE A 63 10.86 0.33 -6.23
CA PHE A 63 11.98 -0.23 -6.98
C PHE A 63 11.95 0.32 -8.40
N LYS A 64 12.85 1.25 -8.72
CA LYS A 64 12.96 1.88 -10.03
C LYS A 64 13.71 1.00 -11.01
N ILE A 65 13.25 0.98 -12.25
CA ILE A 65 13.87 0.26 -13.36
C ILE A 65 14.55 1.27 -14.27
N MET A 66 15.84 1.10 -14.47
CA MET A 66 16.65 2.01 -15.30
C MET A 66 16.26 1.95 -16.78
N LYS A 67 16.32 3.09 -17.44
CA LYS A 67 16.30 3.23 -18.89
C LYS A 67 17.39 2.36 -19.53
N ARG A 68 17.25 2.03 -20.80
CA ARG A 68 18.21 1.20 -21.54
C ARG A 68 18.61 1.87 -22.85
N GLY A 69 19.80 1.50 -23.35
CA GLY A 69 20.34 1.99 -24.64
C GLY A 69 20.39 3.51 -24.70
N ASP A 70 20.05 4.06 -25.85
CA ASP A 70 20.13 5.50 -26.16
C ASP A 70 19.38 6.38 -25.13
N LYS A 71 18.28 5.87 -24.56
CA LYS A 71 17.54 6.60 -23.51
C LYS A 71 18.37 6.78 -22.26
N LEU A 72 19.11 5.76 -21.85
CA LEU A 72 19.99 5.83 -20.69
C LEU A 72 21.18 6.75 -20.96
N GLU A 73 21.78 6.64 -22.14
CA GLU A 73 22.92 7.48 -22.53
C GLU A 73 22.55 8.96 -22.54
N LYS A 74 21.38 9.31 -23.09
CA LYS A 74 20.84 10.68 -23.05
C LYS A 74 20.60 11.17 -21.63
N ALA A 75 20.02 10.31 -20.79
CA ALA A 75 19.76 10.66 -19.39
C ALA A 75 21.05 10.91 -18.59
N VAL A 76 22.08 10.09 -18.82
CA VAL A 76 23.40 10.26 -18.20
C VAL A 76 24.07 11.55 -18.70
N SER A 77 24.01 11.85 -19.99
CA SER A 77 24.54 13.10 -20.56
C SER A 77 23.83 14.34 -19.98
N SER A 78 22.50 14.28 -19.86
CA SER A 78 21.70 15.33 -19.22
C SER A 78 22.13 15.58 -17.76
N LEU A 79 22.41 14.51 -17.00
CA LEU A 79 22.88 14.63 -15.62
C LEU A 79 24.33 15.15 -15.51
N GLN A 80 25.15 14.94 -16.52
CA GLN A 80 26.50 15.55 -16.59
C GLN A 80 26.42 17.06 -16.83
N GLU A 81 25.52 17.52 -17.68
CA GLU A 81 25.27 18.93 -17.96
C GLU A 81 24.54 19.64 -16.82
N ASN A 82 23.54 18.98 -16.23
CA ASN A 82 22.70 19.50 -15.18
C ASN A 82 22.62 18.51 -13.99
N PRO A 83 23.59 18.52 -13.09
CA PRO A 83 23.66 17.59 -11.98
C PRO A 83 22.43 17.63 -11.09
N LYS A 84 21.81 16.46 -10.86
CA LYS A 84 20.69 16.24 -9.92
C LYS A 84 21.12 15.26 -8.84
N THR A 85 20.47 15.31 -7.68
CA THR A 85 20.73 14.40 -6.55
C THR A 85 19.45 13.75 -6.04
N GLY A 86 19.59 12.63 -5.31
CA GLY A 86 18.45 11.92 -4.70
C GLY A 86 17.42 11.47 -5.72
N THR A 87 16.15 11.56 -5.37
CA THR A 87 15.02 11.13 -6.20
C THR A 87 14.98 11.77 -7.58
N ALA A 88 15.42 13.03 -7.70
CA ALA A 88 15.46 13.72 -8.99
C ALA A 88 16.48 13.10 -9.94
N CYS A 89 17.63 12.62 -9.44
CA CYS A 89 18.60 11.87 -10.21
C CYS A 89 18.06 10.48 -10.61
N GLU A 90 17.43 9.80 -9.67
CA GLU A 90 16.83 8.48 -9.93
C GLU A 90 15.76 8.56 -11.02
N ASN A 91 14.87 9.56 -10.98
CA ASN A 91 13.81 9.76 -11.97
C ASN A 91 14.37 10.14 -13.35
N GLU A 92 15.55 10.78 -13.43
CA GLU A 92 16.20 11.04 -14.72
C GLU A 92 16.63 9.75 -15.41
N ILE A 93 17.13 8.77 -14.66
CA ILE A 93 17.69 7.52 -15.22
C ILE A 93 16.68 6.35 -15.25
N ALA A 94 15.51 6.48 -14.63
CA ALA A 94 14.44 5.48 -14.64
C ALA A 94 13.27 5.94 -15.50
N ASP A 95 12.55 5.01 -16.12
CA ASP A 95 11.28 5.26 -16.81
C ASP A 95 10.17 4.32 -16.37
N MET A 96 10.50 3.32 -15.59
CA MET A 96 9.55 2.34 -15.04
C MET A 96 9.89 2.01 -13.58
N GLY A 97 8.96 1.35 -12.91
CA GLY A 97 9.19 0.79 -11.58
C GLY A 97 8.35 -0.46 -11.33
N LEU A 98 8.65 -1.15 -10.23
CA LEU A 98 7.81 -2.24 -9.75
C LEU A 98 6.69 -1.65 -8.88
N ARG A 99 5.47 -2.15 -9.06
CA ARG A 99 4.33 -1.75 -8.24
C ARG A 99 4.60 -2.04 -6.76
N TYR A 100 4.31 -1.09 -5.90
CA TYR A 100 4.47 -1.23 -4.44
C TYR A 100 3.15 -1.55 -3.72
N ASP A 101 2.02 -1.43 -4.41
CA ASP A 101 0.67 -1.85 -4.02
C ASP A 101 -0.14 -2.29 -5.25
N LEU A 102 -1.41 -2.66 -5.06
CA LEU A 102 -2.34 -3.02 -6.13
C LEU A 102 -3.35 -1.91 -6.45
N THR A 103 -3.47 -0.88 -5.61
CA THR A 103 -4.45 0.20 -5.75
C THR A 103 -4.14 1.12 -6.92
N LEU A 104 -2.88 1.52 -7.08
CA LEU A 104 -2.47 2.37 -8.19
C LEU A 104 -2.64 1.67 -9.56
N PRO A 105 -2.16 0.41 -9.74
CA PRO A 105 -2.45 -0.36 -10.95
C PRO A 105 -3.94 -0.52 -11.22
N LEU A 106 -4.77 -0.69 -10.18
CA LEU A 106 -6.23 -0.75 -10.32
C LEU A 106 -6.80 0.57 -10.84
N SER A 107 -6.35 1.71 -10.31
CA SER A 107 -6.79 3.03 -10.75
C SER A 107 -6.51 3.25 -12.24
N ARG A 108 -5.31 2.88 -12.71
CA ARG A 108 -4.94 2.91 -14.13
C ARG A 108 -5.78 1.92 -14.95
N TYR A 109 -5.98 0.68 -14.45
CA TYR A 109 -6.81 -0.34 -15.10
C TYR A 109 -8.24 0.17 -15.29
N PHE A 110 -8.84 0.72 -14.24
CA PHE A 110 -10.18 1.28 -14.28
C PHE A 110 -10.27 2.44 -15.29
N ALA A 111 -9.36 3.41 -15.23
CA ALA A 111 -9.34 4.54 -16.14
C ALA A 111 -9.25 4.12 -17.63
N ASN A 112 -8.46 3.08 -17.90
CA ASN A 112 -8.24 2.58 -19.26
C ASN A 112 -9.39 1.70 -19.78
N ASN A 113 -10.22 1.14 -18.90
CA ASN A 113 -11.25 0.17 -19.27
C ASN A 113 -12.68 0.60 -18.86
N LYS A 114 -12.86 1.80 -18.32
CA LYS A 114 -14.14 2.27 -17.74
C LYS A 114 -15.36 2.04 -18.64
N ASP A 115 -15.19 2.18 -19.96
CA ASP A 115 -16.28 2.02 -20.93
C ASP A 115 -16.67 0.54 -21.19
N LYS A 116 -15.89 -0.41 -20.68
CA LYS A 116 -16.11 -1.85 -20.77
C LYS A 116 -16.54 -2.48 -19.45
N LEU A 117 -16.45 -1.72 -18.35
CA LEU A 117 -16.71 -2.22 -17.01
C LEU A 117 -18.14 -1.88 -16.59
N THR A 118 -18.80 -2.82 -15.93
CA THR A 118 -20.12 -2.59 -15.33
C THR A 118 -19.95 -2.03 -13.91
N LEU A 119 -20.68 -0.96 -13.61
CA LEU A 119 -20.69 -0.36 -12.28
C LEU A 119 -21.92 -0.82 -11.47
N PRO A 120 -21.81 -0.99 -10.16
CA PRO A 120 -20.56 -0.98 -9.40
C PRO A 120 -19.64 -2.16 -9.74
N MET A 121 -18.38 -1.87 -10.04
CA MET A 121 -17.37 -2.90 -10.26
C MET A 121 -16.88 -3.43 -8.91
N LYS A 122 -16.97 -4.74 -8.70
CA LYS A 122 -16.41 -5.42 -7.54
C LYS A 122 -15.26 -6.29 -8.00
N CYS A 123 -14.06 -6.04 -7.52
CA CYS A 123 -12.90 -6.81 -7.95
C CYS A 123 -12.03 -7.28 -6.79
N ILE A 124 -11.33 -8.39 -7.05
CA ILE A 124 -10.27 -8.90 -6.21
C ILE A 124 -8.99 -9.00 -7.02
N GLN A 125 -7.90 -8.53 -6.45
CA GLN A 125 -6.53 -8.75 -6.92
C GLN A 125 -5.75 -9.50 -5.86
N MET A 126 -4.99 -10.49 -6.29
CA MET A 126 -4.10 -11.23 -5.39
C MET A 126 -2.78 -11.47 -6.11
N ASP A 127 -1.78 -10.64 -5.82
CA ASP A 127 -0.54 -10.69 -6.57
C ASP A 127 0.62 -10.07 -5.76
N ARG A 128 1.84 -10.25 -6.30
CA ARG A 128 3.06 -9.74 -5.69
C ARG A 128 3.17 -8.24 -5.82
N VAL A 129 3.64 -7.62 -4.72
CA VAL A 129 4.05 -6.21 -4.66
C VAL A 129 5.45 -6.10 -4.11
N TYR A 130 6.11 -4.97 -4.38
CA TYR A 130 7.53 -4.78 -4.15
C TYR A 130 7.80 -3.46 -3.43
N ARG A 131 8.47 -3.51 -2.27
CA ARG A 131 8.79 -2.31 -1.49
C ARG A 131 10.27 -2.23 -1.19
N ALA A 132 10.91 -1.13 -1.59
CA ALA A 132 12.35 -0.90 -1.43
C ALA A 132 12.78 -0.58 0.00
N GLU A 133 11.84 -0.49 0.94
CA GLU A 133 12.12 -0.19 2.33
C GLU A 133 13.08 -1.21 3.01
N ARG A 134 13.62 -0.80 4.17
CA ARG A 134 14.53 -1.67 4.93
C ARG A 134 13.77 -2.89 5.45
N PRO A 135 14.18 -4.12 5.08
CA PRO A 135 13.53 -5.33 5.53
C PRO A 135 13.70 -5.52 7.04
N GLN A 136 12.63 -5.94 7.69
CA GLN A 136 12.62 -6.29 9.11
C GLN A 136 11.64 -7.44 9.36
N LYS A 137 11.57 -7.95 10.58
CA LYS A 137 10.64 -9.05 10.91
C LYS A 137 9.20 -8.65 10.55
N GLY A 138 8.55 -9.46 9.69
CA GLY A 138 7.19 -9.19 9.21
C GLY A 138 7.08 -8.16 8.08
N ARG A 139 8.21 -7.58 7.60
CA ARG A 139 8.24 -6.69 6.44
C ARG A 139 9.24 -7.19 5.41
N LEU A 140 8.73 -7.70 4.32
CA LEU A 140 9.48 -8.19 3.17
C LEU A 140 9.51 -7.13 2.07
N ARG A 141 10.47 -7.26 1.16
CA ARG A 141 10.56 -6.45 -0.06
C ARG A 141 9.71 -6.99 -1.19
N GLU A 142 9.42 -8.28 -1.17
CA GLU A 142 8.48 -8.96 -2.07
C GLU A 142 7.49 -9.75 -1.23
N PHE A 143 6.19 -9.51 -1.41
CA PHE A 143 5.13 -10.24 -0.73
C PHE A 143 3.84 -10.22 -1.56
N VAL A 144 2.92 -11.12 -1.27
CA VAL A 144 1.59 -11.14 -1.89
C VAL A 144 0.66 -10.23 -1.11
N GLN A 145 -0.01 -9.34 -1.82
CA GLN A 145 -1.11 -8.52 -1.33
C GLN A 145 -2.43 -9.10 -1.86
N CYS A 146 -3.48 -9.02 -1.06
CA CYS A 146 -4.83 -9.40 -1.46
C CYS A 146 -5.71 -8.17 -1.25
N ASP A 147 -6.06 -7.51 -2.32
CA ASP A 147 -6.85 -6.28 -2.32
C ASP A 147 -8.22 -6.55 -2.91
N ILE A 148 -9.24 -5.98 -2.28
CA ILE A 148 -10.63 -6.06 -2.68
C ILE A 148 -11.21 -4.66 -2.77
N ASP A 149 -11.86 -4.35 -3.87
CA ASP A 149 -12.35 -3.02 -4.16
C ASP A 149 -13.76 -3.06 -4.72
N ILE A 150 -14.55 -2.04 -4.36
CA ILE A 150 -15.84 -1.72 -4.97
C ILE A 150 -15.76 -0.30 -5.53
N ILE A 151 -15.87 -0.17 -6.85
CA ILE A 151 -15.76 1.12 -7.55
C ILE A 151 -17.12 1.49 -8.13
N GLY A 152 -17.53 2.75 -7.98
CA GLY A 152 -18.78 3.27 -8.54
C GLY A 152 -20.00 3.07 -7.65
N SER A 153 -19.80 2.90 -6.33
CA SER A 153 -20.84 2.91 -5.32
C SER A 153 -20.47 3.87 -4.20
N ASP A 154 -21.38 4.73 -3.80
CA ASP A 154 -21.30 5.63 -2.65
C ASP A 154 -22.09 5.11 -1.43
N SER A 155 -22.70 3.93 -1.56
CA SER A 155 -23.49 3.30 -0.50
C SER A 155 -22.59 2.77 0.63
N ARG A 156 -22.98 3.02 1.87
CA ARG A 156 -22.38 2.41 3.06
C ARG A 156 -22.49 0.88 3.09
N ASP A 157 -23.44 0.33 2.33
CA ASP A 157 -23.59 -1.12 2.19
C ASP A 157 -22.36 -1.76 1.56
N SER A 158 -21.63 -1.03 0.73
CA SER A 158 -20.35 -1.48 0.15
C SER A 158 -19.29 -1.74 1.23
N GLU A 159 -19.18 -0.85 2.22
CA GLU A 159 -18.25 -1.03 3.36
C GLU A 159 -18.67 -2.24 4.23
N VAL A 160 -19.98 -2.38 4.49
CA VAL A 160 -20.53 -3.53 5.22
C VAL A 160 -20.28 -4.83 4.49
N GLU A 161 -20.48 -4.84 3.16
CA GLU A 161 -20.22 -6.00 2.31
C GLU A 161 -18.75 -6.43 2.36
N LEU A 162 -17.81 -5.49 2.23
CA LEU A 162 -16.37 -5.74 2.34
C LEU A 162 -16.01 -6.39 3.68
N ILE A 163 -16.53 -5.87 4.79
CA ILE A 163 -16.29 -6.42 6.13
C ILE A 163 -16.84 -7.84 6.25
N LEU A 164 -18.07 -8.07 5.79
CA LEU A 164 -18.73 -9.38 5.88
C LEU A 164 -18.01 -10.44 5.04
N ILE A 165 -17.62 -10.10 3.80
CA ILE A 165 -16.96 -11.04 2.90
C ILE A 165 -15.53 -11.32 3.36
N THR A 166 -14.80 -10.30 3.82
CA THR A 166 -13.47 -10.49 4.42
C THR A 166 -13.55 -11.42 5.64
N THR A 167 -14.56 -11.24 6.47
CA THR A 167 -14.81 -12.15 7.62
C THR A 167 -15.05 -13.59 7.17
N LYS A 168 -15.84 -13.81 6.10
CA LYS A 168 -16.06 -15.14 5.51
C LYS A 168 -14.76 -15.74 4.99
N ALA A 169 -13.95 -14.94 4.25
CA ALA A 169 -12.67 -15.40 3.69
C ALA A 169 -11.68 -15.81 4.80
N LEU A 170 -11.54 -15.01 5.86
CA LEU A 170 -10.70 -15.36 7.01
C LEU A 170 -11.15 -16.66 7.69
N LYS A 171 -12.46 -16.85 7.84
CA LYS A 171 -13.01 -18.10 8.39
C LYS A 171 -12.75 -19.29 7.47
N ALA A 172 -12.86 -19.13 6.16
CA ALA A 172 -12.65 -20.19 5.18
C ALA A 172 -11.20 -20.75 5.24
N ILE A 173 -10.22 -19.89 5.49
CA ILE A 173 -8.81 -20.31 5.70
C ILE A 173 -8.52 -20.76 7.13
N GLY A 174 -9.55 -20.98 7.96
CA GLY A 174 -9.43 -21.55 9.31
C GLY A 174 -9.09 -20.55 10.42
N MET A 175 -9.08 -19.23 10.14
CA MET A 175 -8.86 -18.24 11.20
C MET A 175 -10.04 -18.19 12.17
N LYS A 176 -9.72 -18.30 13.47
CA LYS A 176 -10.67 -18.20 14.58
C LYS A 176 -10.23 -17.05 15.48
N ASN A 177 -11.12 -16.51 16.27
CA ASN A 177 -10.77 -15.52 17.30
C ASN A 177 -10.06 -14.25 16.78
N PHE A 178 -10.54 -13.69 15.67
CA PHE A 178 -10.10 -12.38 15.17
C PHE A 178 -11.14 -11.30 15.49
N LYS A 179 -10.69 -10.05 15.48
CA LYS A 179 -11.56 -8.86 15.66
C LYS A 179 -11.41 -7.96 14.43
N VAL A 180 -12.53 -7.43 13.97
CA VAL A 180 -12.56 -6.37 12.96
C VAL A 180 -12.62 -5.03 13.70
N LYS A 181 -11.58 -4.21 13.56
CA LYS A 181 -11.57 -2.83 14.06
C LYS A 181 -12.08 -1.91 12.94
N VAL A 182 -13.12 -1.15 13.20
CA VAL A 182 -13.70 -0.19 12.26
C VAL A 182 -13.49 1.21 12.82
N ASN A 183 -13.06 2.14 11.97
CA ASN A 183 -12.92 3.54 12.32
C ASN A 183 -13.45 4.42 11.18
N ASP A 184 -14.00 5.59 11.53
CA ASP A 184 -14.34 6.64 10.60
C ASP A 184 -13.54 7.90 10.97
N ARG A 185 -12.74 8.42 10.03
CA ARG A 185 -11.93 9.62 10.24
C ARG A 185 -12.77 10.82 10.67
N ARG A 186 -14.01 10.94 10.18
CA ARG A 186 -14.91 12.04 10.55
C ARG A 186 -15.29 11.95 12.02
N LEU A 187 -15.57 10.73 12.50
CA LEU A 187 -15.89 10.48 13.91
C LEU A 187 -14.68 10.77 14.80
N LEU A 188 -13.49 10.29 14.41
CA LEU A 188 -12.26 10.57 15.14
C LEU A 188 -11.97 12.07 15.21
N ARG A 189 -12.07 12.79 14.10
CA ARG A 189 -11.87 14.27 14.07
C ARG A 189 -12.88 14.98 14.97
N ALA A 190 -14.16 14.64 14.88
CA ALA A 190 -15.20 15.22 15.74
C ALA A 190 -14.94 14.97 17.22
N PHE A 191 -14.54 13.75 17.57
CA PHE A 191 -14.17 13.38 18.94
C PHE A 191 -12.96 14.20 19.45
N LEU A 192 -11.92 14.36 18.63
CA LEU A 192 -10.75 15.16 19.00
C LEU A 192 -11.10 16.64 19.19
N MET A 193 -11.98 17.21 18.36
CA MET A 193 -12.48 18.57 18.53
C MET A 193 -13.26 18.71 19.85
N ASP A 194 -14.09 17.73 20.19
CA ASP A 194 -14.82 17.69 21.47
C ASP A 194 -13.88 17.58 22.68
N CYS A 195 -12.74 16.92 22.51
CA CYS A 195 -11.64 16.92 23.47
C CYS A 195 -10.84 18.22 23.58
N GLY A 196 -11.16 19.24 22.75
CA GLY A 196 -10.54 20.56 22.80
C GLY A 196 -9.35 20.77 21.86
N PHE A 197 -9.09 19.86 20.91
CA PHE A 197 -8.07 20.07 19.89
C PHE A 197 -8.58 21.00 18.79
N GLU A 198 -7.74 21.91 18.34
CA GLU A 198 -8.06 22.79 17.21
C GLU A 198 -7.93 22.03 15.88
N GLU A 199 -8.66 22.48 14.85
CA GLU A 199 -8.67 21.85 13.53
C GLU A 199 -7.27 21.72 12.91
N SER A 200 -6.41 22.70 13.13
CA SER A 200 -5.00 22.72 12.68
C SER A 200 -4.13 21.61 13.29
N GLN A 201 -4.54 21.05 14.43
CA GLN A 201 -3.81 20.02 15.17
C GLN A 201 -4.26 18.60 14.82
N LEU A 202 -5.48 18.45 14.25
CA LEU A 202 -6.13 17.15 14.09
C LEU A 202 -5.31 16.12 13.30
N ASP A 203 -4.65 16.54 12.21
CA ASP A 203 -3.88 15.62 11.39
C ASP A 203 -2.66 15.10 12.15
N SER A 204 -1.94 15.96 12.87
CA SER A 204 -0.80 15.56 13.70
C SER A 204 -1.23 14.61 14.83
N VAL A 205 -2.36 14.92 15.48
CA VAL A 205 -2.92 14.10 16.55
C VAL A 205 -3.36 12.74 16.01
N CYS A 206 -4.04 12.67 14.86
CA CYS A 206 -4.44 11.43 14.22
C CYS A 206 -3.23 10.53 13.90
N ILE A 207 -2.17 11.11 13.32
CA ILE A 207 -0.92 10.37 13.03
C ILE A 207 -0.29 9.81 14.33
N THR A 208 -0.38 10.57 15.40
CA THR A 208 0.14 10.16 16.72
C THR A 208 -0.68 9.01 17.31
N PHE A 209 -2.01 9.07 17.17
CA PHE A 209 -2.91 7.99 17.57
C PHE A 209 -2.65 6.69 16.81
N ASP A 210 -2.42 6.76 15.50
CA ASP A 210 -2.09 5.57 14.68
C ASP A 210 -0.76 4.91 15.11
N LYS A 211 0.15 5.67 15.71
CA LYS A 211 1.40 5.15 16.27
C LYS A 211 1.22 4.50 17.64
N MET A 212 0.19 4.87 18.39
CA MET A 212 -0.04 4.42 19.77
C MET A 212 -0.12 2.88 19.89
N ASP A 213 -0.81 2.23 18.95
CA ASP A 213 -0.90 0.75 18.91
C ASP A 213 0.46 0.07 18.68
N LYS A 214 1.46 0.80 18.13
CA LYS A 214 2.79 0.27 17.77
C LYS A 214 3.84 0.53 18.84
N ILE A 215 3.82 1.69 19.48
CA ILE A 215 4.88 2.15 20.39
C ILE A 215 4.40 2.31 21.85
N GLY A 216 3.10 2.15 22.11
CA GLY A 216 2.49 2.26 23.42
C GLY A 216 2.16 3.70 23.84
N LEU A 217 1.27 3.82 24.82
CA LEU A 217 0.74 5.10 25.29
C LEU A 217 1.83 6.00 25.89
N GLU A 218 2.75 5.44 26.67
CA GLU A 218 3.82 6.21 27.33
C GLU A 218 4.78 6.85 26.33
N ALA A 219 5.17 6.13 25.27
CA ALA A 219 6.06 6.67 24.24
C ALA A 219 5.39 7.76 23.41
N VAL A 220 4.08 7.65 23.16
CA VAL A 220 3.27 8.68 22.47
C VAL A 220 3.17 9.93 23.34
N SER A 221 2.86 9.79 24.62
CA SER A 221 2.75 10.91 25.57
C SER A 221 4.09 11.66 25.70
N TYR A 222 5.21 10.95 25.76
CA TYR A 222 6.54 11.55 25.84
C TYR A 222 6.89 12.35 24.56
N THR A 223 6.55 11.84 23.39
CA THR A 223 6.82 12.52 22.12
C THR A 223 5.96 13.79 21.98
N HIS A 224 4.74 13.76 22.48
CA HIS A 224 3.81 14.90 22.40
C HIS A 224 4.18 16.00 23.40
N LEU A 225 4.58 15.67 24.64
CA LEU A 225 5.04 16.62 25.64
C LEU A 225 6.32 17.36 25.18
N ARG A 226 7.26 16.64 24.56
CA ARG A 226 8.50 17.25 24.03
C ARG A 226 8.28 18.17 22.85
N ALA A 227 7.29 17.88 21.98
CA ALA A 227 6.93 18.78 20.88
C ALA A 227 6.31 20.09 21.38
N HIS A 228 5.58 20.06 22.49
CA HIS A 228 5.03 21.28 23.12
C HIS A 228 6.08 22.07 23.89
N GLU A 229 7.06 21.43 24.54
CA GLU A 229 8.15 22.12 25.24
C GLU A 229 9.09 22.87 24.29
N THR A 230 9.34 22.31 23.09
CA THR A 230 10.15 22.99 22.06
C THR A 230 9.42 24.16 21.41
N ALA A 231 8.11 24.15 21.33
CA ALA A 231 7.32 25.27 20.81
C ALA A 231 7.11 26.41 21.83
N ALA A 232 7.23 26.13 23.13
CA ALA A 232 7.13 27.13 24.20
C ALA A 232 8.46 27.86 24.50
N ASN A 233 9.58 27.39 23.92
CA ASN A 233 10.94 27.92 24.12
C ASN A 233 11.52 28.64 22.88
N LEU A 234 10.70 28.95 21.88
CA LEU A 234 10.97 29.84 20.74
C LEU A 234 10.07 31.06 20.80
#